data_e52562dd9ba7fa57f5f60f8c1945cd4e
#
_entry.id   e52562dd9ba7fa57f5f60f8c1945cd4e
#
_cell.length_a   1.000
_cell.length_b   1.000
_cell.length_c   1.000
_cell.angle_alpha   90.00
_cell.angle_beta   90.00
_cell.angle_gamma   90.00
#
_symmetry.space_group_name_H-M   'P 1'
#
loop_
_entity.id
_entity.type
_entity.pdbx_description
1 polymer ?
#
loop_
_entity_poly.entity_id
_entity_poly.type
_entity_poly.pdbx_seq_one_letter_code
_entity_poly.pdbx_strand_id
1 'polypeptide(L)'
;RVVRTARKLDEISYDEMLELASSGSKVMQSRSVEFAKKYAVTFEVRSSFNHNPGTLVKEEVSYMEKVVVRGVAADKDQTKVIVSNIADKPGSAAKVFRALAGANVNVDMIVQNAASQGVANLTFTVPQADAGRVARVLKPVLAEIGGGQVAVHDRIAKLSVVGVGMKTHSGVAATLFQALADAGINIDLISTSEIKISVVVDLDRADEAVRAAHAAFALDKA
;
A
#
# COMPACT_ATOMS: atom_id res chain seq x y z
N ARG A 1 19.69 -0.95 -1.98
CA ARG A 1 19.82 -0.46 -0.60
C ARG A 1 19.23 -1.48 0.37
N VAL A 2 17.92 -1.72 0.38
CA VAL A 2 17.30 -2.80 1.19
C VAL A 2 17.61 -4.16 0.58
N VAL A 3 17.49 -4.28 -0.76
CA VAL A 3 17.82 -5.48 -1.53
C VAL A 3 19.03 -5.19 -2.42
N ARG A 4 20.15 -5.90 -2.18
CA ARG A 4 21.41 -5.67 -2.92
C ARG A 4 21.36 -6.21 -4.33
N THR A 5 20.57 -7.26 -4.57
CA THR A 5 20.38 -7.93 -5.86
C THR A 5 19.24 -7.34 -6.69
N ALA A 6 18.63 -6.25 -6.23
CA ALA A 6 17.57 -5.58 -6.97
C ALA A 6 18.10 -5.08 -8.33
N ARG A 7 17.34 -5.34 -9.38
CA ARG A 7 17.68 -4.95 -10.75
C ARG A 7 16.93 -3.70 -11.19
N LYS A 8 17.54 -2.95 -12.10
CA LYS A 8 16.87 -1.88 -12.83
C LYS A 8 15.84 -2.49 -13.79
N LEU A 9 14.65 -1.95 -13.82
CA LEU A 9 13.66 -2.26 -14.84
C LEU A 9 13.98 -1.49 -16.12
N ASP A 10 13.92 -2.13 -17.29
CA ASP A 10 14.10 -1.44 -18.57
C ASP A 10 12.85 -0.66 -18.95
N GLU A 11 11.67 -1.21 -18.65
CA GLU A 11 10.38 -0.57 -18.86
C GLU A 11 9.40 -0.93 -17.76
N ILE A 12 8.40 -0.07 -17.56
CA ILE A 12 7.32 -0.26 -16.61
C ILE A 12 6.04 0.43 -17.11
N SER A 13 4.87 -0.14 -16.84
CA SER A 13 3.60 0.50 -17.17
C SER A 13 3.31 1.69 -16.26
N TYR A 14 2.47 2.63 -16.74
CA TYR A 14 2.05 3.76 -15.91
C TYR A 14 1.36 3.28 -14.63
N ASP A 15 0.52 2.25 -14.71
CA ASP A 15 -0.21 1.74 -13.54
C ASP A 15 0.72 1.15 -12.49
N GLU A 16 1.69 0.34 -12.89
CA GLU A 16 2.68 -0.21 -11.96
C GLU A 16 3.56 0.88 -11.36
N MET A 17 4.00 1.85 -12.17
CA MET A 17 4.80 2.98 -11.67
C MET A 17 4.00 3.81 -10.67
N LEU A 18 2.72 4.07 -10.94
CA LEU A 18 1.83 4.81 -10.05
C LEU A 18 1.65 4.07 -8.72
N GLU A 19 1.41 2.76 -8.77
CA GLU A 19 1.26 1.94 -7.56
C GLU A 19 2.57 1.85 -6.76
N LEU A 20 3.72 1.69 -7.39
CA LEU A 20 5.01 1.72 -6.70
C LEU A 20 5.29 3.08 -6.08
N ALA A 21 5.01 4.18 -6.80
CA ALA A 21 5.22 5.54 -6.31
C ALA A 21 4.33 5.84 -5.09
N SER A 22 3.06 5.41 -5.11
CA SER A 22 2.11 5.58 -3.99
C SER A 22 2.37 4.62 -2.82
N SER A 23 3.12 3.54 -3.06
CA SER A 23 3.45 2.53 -2.05
C SER A 23 4.81 2.74 -1.38
N GLY A 24 5.44 3.89 -1.56
CA GLY A 24 6.66 4.27 -0.82
C GLY A 24 7.97 4.13 -1.58
N SER A 25 7.97 3.83 -2.89
CA SER A 25 9.22 3.74 -3.65
C SER A 25 9.99 5.06 -3.75
N LYS A 26 9.30 6.20 -3.61
CA LYS A 26 9.86 7.58 -3.58
C LYS A 26 10.73 7.96 -4.79
N VAL A 27 10.67 7.19 -5.88
CA VAL A 27 11.43 7.49 -7.11
C VAL A 27 10.72 8.55 -7.94
N MET A 28 9.39 8.45 -8.03
CA MET A 28 8.54 9.40 -8.76
C MET A 28 7.44 9.93 -7.87
N GLN A 29 7.00 11.13 -8.16
CA GLN A 29 5.76 11.67 -7.59
C GLN A 29 4.56 11.04 -8.30
N SER A 30 3.64 10.43 -7.55
CA SER A 30 2.44 9.77 -8.09
C SER A 30 1.66 10.69 -9.04
N ARG A 31 1.50 11.96 -8.68
CA ARG A 31 0.80 12.95 -9.50
C ARG A 31 1.46 13.18 -10.86
N SER A 32 2.79 13.15 -10.93
CA SER A 32 3.51 13.30 -12.21
C SER A 32 3.26 12.11 -13.14
N VAL A 33 3.21 10.88 -12.57
CA VAL A 33 2.89 9.66 -13.33
C VAL A 33 1.44 9.67 -13.81
N GLU A 34 0.51 10.13 -12.96
CA GLU A 34 -0.91 10.29 -13.30
C GLU A 34 -1.10 11.23 -14.49
N PHE A 35 -0.43 12.40 -14.49
CA PHE A 35 -0.46 13.33 -15.63
C PHE A 35 0.14 12.70 -16.89
N ALA A 36 1.28 12.04 -16.79
CA ALA A 36 1.90 11.38 -17.93
C ALA A 36 0.96 10.33 -18.54
N LYS A 37 0.30 9.52 -17.71
CA LYS A 37 -0.73 8.56 -18.14
C LYS A 37 -1.89 9.28 -18.85
N LYS A 38 -2.45 10.31 -18.23
CA LYS A 38 -3.60 11.06 -18.76
C LYS A 38 -3.36 11.64 -20.17
N TYR A 39 -2.13 12.07 -20.43
CA TYR A 39 -1.75 12.67 -21.70
C TYR A 39 -0.94 11.73 -22.62
N ALA A 40 -0.86 10.43 -22.27
CA ALA A 40 -0.11 9.41 -23.00
C ALA A 40 1.36 9.82 -23.29
N VAL A 41 2.00 10.49 -22.34
CA VAL A 41 3.38 10.95 -22.46
C VAL A 41 4.33 9.85 -21.99
N THR A 42 5.00 9.17 -22.90
CA THR A 42 6.12 8.27 -22.57
C THR A 42 7.28 9.10 -22.02
N PHE A 43 7.85 8.66 -20.91
CA PHE A 43 9.01 9.31 -20.32
C PHE A 43 9.99 8.29 -19.76
N GLU A 44 11.22 8.75 -19.51
CA GLU A 44 12.30 7.91 -18.98
C GLU A 44 12.75 8.40 -17.60
N VAL A 45 12.86 7.48 -16.66
CA VAL A 45 13.42 7.75 -15.32
C VAL A 45 14.89 7.36 -15.33
N ARG A 46 15.79 8.35 -15.18
CA ARG A 46 17.24 8.17 -15.26
C ARG A 46 17.95 8.62 -14.00
N SER A 47 19.13 8.06 -13.78
CA SER A 47 20.09 8.58 -12.80
C SER A 47 20.63 9.95 -13.27
N SER A 48 20.70 10.91 -12.36
CA SER A 48 21.39 12.19 -12.62
C SER A 48 22.93 12.09 -12.53
N PHE A 49 23.47 10.93 -12.10
CA PHE A 49 24.90 10.76 -11.86
C PHE A 49 25.63 10.03 -12.99
N ASN A 50 24.94 9.54 -14.00
CA ASN A 50 25.53 8.82 -15.14
C ASN A 50 24.66 8.92 -16.39
N HIS A 51 25.19 8.46 -17.54
CA HIS A 51 24.49 8.47 -18.83
C HIS A 51 23.87 7.12 -19.21
N ASN A 52 23.80 6.17 -18.28
CA ASN A 52 23.20 4.86 -18.56
C ASN A 52 21.70 5.01 -18.91
N PRO A 53 21.16 4.13 -19.76
CA PRO A 53 19.72 4.09 -20.03
C PRO A 53 18.92 3.96 -18.74
N GLY A 54 17.79 4.66 -18.66
CA GLY A 54 16.89 4.62 -17.54
C GLY A 54 15.82 3.55 -17.66
N THR A 55 14.71 3.78 -16.98
CA THR A 55 13.48 2.98 -17.06
C THR A 55 12.45 3.73 -17.88
N LEU A 56 11.97 3.16 -18.97
CA LEU A 56 10.88 3.73 -19.78
C LEU A 56 9.55 3.50 -19.08
N VAL A 57 8.76 4.57 -18.96
CA VAL A 57 7.39 4.53 -18.42
C VAL A 57 6.42 4.81 -19.54
N LYS A 58 5.54 3.85 -19.86
CA LYS A 58 4.63 3.89 -21.02
C LYS A 58 3.39 3.01 -20.78
N GLU A 59 2.41 3.07 -21.65
CA GLU A 59 1.17 2.29 -21.53
C GLU A 59 1.39 0.81 -21.78
N GLU A 60 1.95 0.47 -22.95
CA GLU A 60 2.21 -0.92 -23.34
C GLU A 60 3.65 -1.32 -23.03
N VAL A 61 3.79 -2.46 -22.38
CA VAL A 61 5.09 -3.04 -22.01
C VAL A 61 5.19 -4.47 -22.52
N SER A 62 6.39 -4.86 -22.96
CA SER A 62 6.65 -6.12 -23.66
C SER A 62 6.47 -7.38 -22.80
N TYR A 63 6.42 -7.24 -21.47
CA TYR A 63 6.36 -8.34 -20.50
C TYR A 63 4.96 -8.63 -19.93
N MET A 64 3.91 -7.94 -20.37
CA MET A 64 2.56 -8.06 -19.76
C MET A 64 2.07 -9.51 -19.61
N GLU A 65 2.47 -10.40 -20.51
CA GLU A 65 2.08 -11.81 -20.47
C GLU A 65 3.02 -12.73 -19.67
N LYS A 66 4.21 -12.25 -19.28
CA LYS A 66 5.27 -13.11 -18.73
C LYS A 66 5.62 -12.86 -17.28
N VAL A 67 5.41 -11.65 -16.77
CA VAL A 67 5.83 -11.25 -15.44
C VAL A 67 4.63 -10.92 -14.57
N VAL A 68 4.41 -11.73 -13.53
CA VAL A 68 3.24 -11.61 -12.64
C VAL A 68 3.41 -10.48 -11.64
N VAL A 69 4.59 -10.39 -11.00
CA VAL A 69 4.96 -9.36 -10.03
C VAL A 69 6.15 -8.57 -10.54
N ARG A 70 6.02 -7.26 -10.55
CA ARG A 70 7.04 -6.36 -11.10
C ARG A 70 7.91 -5.70 -10.05
N GLY A 71 7.37 -5.49 -8.88
CA GLY A 71 8.13 -4.84 -7.82
C GLY A 71 7.54 -5.01 -6.44
N VAL A 72 8.38 -4.71 -5.46
CA VAL A 72 8.03 -4.66 -4.04
C VAL A 72 8.42 -3.29 -3.52
N ALA A 73 7.50 -2.63 -2.82
CA ALA A 73 7.73 -1.36 -2.15
C ALA A 73 7.31 -1.44 -0.69
N ALA A 74 7.94 -0.65 0.17
CA ALA A 74 7.53 -0.50 1.55
C ALA A 74 7.39 0.98 1.92
N ASP A 75 6.27 1.32 2.51
CA ASP A 75 6.03 2.62 3.11
C ASP A 75 6.10 2.49 4.64
N LYS A 76 7.10 3.16 5.21
CA LYS A 76 7.37 3.19 6.66
C LYS A 76 6.77 4.41 7.35
N ASP A 77 6.13 5.30 6.58
CA ASP A 77 5.51 6.53 7.08
C ASP A 77 3.99 6.35 7.21
N GLN A 78 3.60 5.25 7.83
CA GLN A 78 2.19 4.87 8.02
C GLN A 78 1.89 4.61 9.49
N THR A 79 0.64 4.89 9.86
CA THR A 79 0.06 4.59 11.16
C THR A 79 -1.25 3.84 10.95
N LYS A 80 -1.43 2.74 11.67
CA LYS A 80 -2.68 1.98 11.69
C LYS A 80 -3.61 2.57 12.74
N VAL A 81 -4.83 2.85 12.35
CA VAL A 81 -5.91 3.32 13.22
C VAL A 81 -7.01 2.26 13.26
N ILE A 82 -7.43 1.92 14.46
CA ILE A 82 -8.55 1.03 14.72
C ILE A 82 -9.64 1.82 15.41
N VAL A 83 -10.81 1.89 14.79
CA VAL A 83 -12.04 2.42 15.40
C VAL A 83 -12.93 1.24 15.70
N SER A 84 -13.04 0.88 16.97
CA SER A 84 -13.77 -0.30 17.42
C SER A 84 -15.11 0.05 18.05
N ASN A 85 -16.03 -0.92 18.04
CA ASN A 85 -17.35 -0.85 18.69
C ASN A 85 -18.21 0.34 18.22
N ILE A 86 -18.18 0.64 16.91
CA ILE A 86 -19.13 1.60 16.32
C ILE A 86 -20.42 0.89 15.95
N ALA A 87 -21.55 1.61 16.02
CA ALA A 87 -22.83 1.05 15.62
C ALA A 87 -22.79 0.59 14.14
N ASP A 88 -23.10 -0.70 13.90
CA ASP A 88 -23.16 -1.26 12.55
C ASP A 88 -24.50 -0.90 11.88
N LYS A 89 -24.56 0.33 11.37
CA LYS A 89 -25.73 0.87 10.67
C LYS A 89 -25.30 1.76 9.51
N PRO A 90 -26.17 1.91 8.50
CA PRO A 90 -25.92 2.81 7.39
C PRO A 90 -25.54 4.22 7.86
N GLY A 91 -24.43 4.76 7.32
CA GLY A 91 -23.93 6.10 7.63
C GLY A 91 -22.86 6.20 8.70
N SER A 92 -22.63 5.16 9.52
CA SER A 92 -21.56 5.21 10.55
C SER A 92 -20.17 5.43 9.95
N ALA A 93 -19.79 4.60 8.98
CA ALA A 93 -18.52 4.76 8.25
C ALA A 93 -18.46 6.12 7.52
N ALA A 94 -19.56 6.53 6.87
CA ALA A 94 -19.61 7.80 6.16
C ALA A 94 -19.32 9.01 7.07
N LYS A 95 -19.82 9.01 8.30
CA LYS A 95 -19.54 10.07 9.28
C LYS A 95 -18.07 10.09 9.68
N VAL A 96 -17.47 8.92 9.95
CA VAL A 96 -16.05 8.78 10.28
C VAL A 96 -15.18 9.36 9.17
N PHE A 97 -15.35 8.89 7.92
CA PHE A 97 -14.50 9.32 6.82
C PHE A 97 -14.77 10.75 6.36
N ARG A 98 -15.99 11.25 6.49
CA ARG A 98 -16.29 12.67 6.23
C ARG A 98 -15.56 13.59 7.20
N ALA A 99 -15.48 13.23 8.47
CA ALA A 99 -14.75 14.03 9.47
C ALA A 99 -13.25 14.04 9.18
N LEU A 100 -12.66 12.90 8.80
CA LEU A 100 -11.26 12.82 8.39
C LEU A 100 -10.99 13.65 7.14
N ALA A 101 -11.84 13.55 6.12
CA ALA A 101 -11.73 14.35 4.91
C ALA A 101 -11.84 15.85 5.19
N GLY A 102 -12.79 16.28 6.04
CA GLY A 102 -12.93 17.68 6.49
C GLY A 102 -11.70 18.22 7.24
N ALA A 103 -10.90 17.31 7.83
CA ALA A 103 -9.63 17.65 8.47
C ALA A 103 -8.41 17.50 7.54
N ASN A 104 -8.61 17.25 6.24
CA ASN A 104 -7.56 16.97 5.26
C ASN A 104 -6.64 15.80 5.67
N VAL A 105 -7.20 14.75 6.27
CA VAL A 105 -6.49 13.50 6.57
C VAL A 105 -6.69 12.54 5.42
N ASN A 106 -5.60 12.17 4.74
CA ASN A 106 -5.62 11.15 3.72
C ASN A 106 -5.69 9.76 4.39
N VAL A 107 -6.57 8.91 3.87
CA VAL A 107 -6.76 7.55 4.35
C VAL A 107 -6.37 6.60 3.23
N ASP A 108 -5.56 5.61 3.57
CA ASP A 108 -5.21 4.50 2.66
C ASP A 108 -5.95 3.23 3.12
N MET A 109 -5.42 2.07 3.00
CA MET A 109 -6.02 0.77 3.33
C MET A 109 -7.21 0.87 4.29
N ILE A 110 -8.42 0.56 3.83
CA ILE A 110 -9.63 0.59 4.66
C ILE A 110 -10.20 -0.82 4.73
N VAL A 111 -10.39 -1.34 5.94
CA VAL A 111 -11.03 -2.64 6.20
C VAL A 111 -12.10 -2.45 7.26
N GLN A 112 -13.31 -2.88 6.95
CA GLN A 112 -14.44 -2.93 7.88
C GLN A 112 -14.81 -4.37 8.15
N ASN A 113 -14.89 -4.74 9.42
CA ASN A 113 -15.40 -6.02 9.85
C ASN A 113 -16.66 -5.81 10.67
N ALA A 114 -17.78 -6.42 10.27
CA ALA A 114 -18.94 -6.56 11.12
C ALA A 114 -18.54 -7.41 12.34
N ALA A 115 -18.81 -6.92 13.53
CA ALA A 115 -18.69 -7.68 14.74
C ALA A 115 -20.06 -8.26 15.16
N SER A 116 -20.09 -9.12 16.17
CA SER A 116 -21.36 -9.59 16.73
C SER A 116 -22.12 -8.46 17.43
N GLN A 117 -23.42 -8.61 17.58
CA GLN A 117 -24.28 -7.72 18.38
C GLN A 117 -24.48 -6.29 17.81
N GLY A 118 -24.44 -6.10 16.48
CA GLY A 118 -24.78 -4.83 15.85
C GLY A 118 -23.70 -3.75 15.99
N VAL A 119 -22.46 -4.14 16.24
CA VAL A 119 -21.29 -3.26 16.18
C VAL A 119 -20.35 -3.65 15.07
N ALA A 120 -19.52 -2.72 14.61
CA ALA A 120 -18.49 -2.92 13.61
C ALA A 120 -17.15 -2.34 14.06
N ASN A 121 -16.08 -2.81 13.45
CA ASN A 121 -14.75 -2.23 13.58
C ASN A 121 -14.28 -1.71 12.22
N LEU A 122 -13.71 -0.52 12.21
CA LEU A 122 -13.04 0.08 11.07
C LEU A 122 -11.54 0.11 11.35
N THR A 123 -10.76 -0.45 10.45
CA THR A 123 -9.30 -0.35 10.49
C THR A 123 -8.83 0.34 9.21
N PHE A 124 -7.98 1.32 9.34
CA PHE A 124 -7.41 2.04 8.20
C PHE A 124 -6.00 2.55 8.52
N THR A 125 -5.27 2.96 7.48
CA THR A 125 -3.96 3.58 7.64
C THR A 125 -4.00 5.05 7.23
N VAL A 126 -3.16 5.84 7.89
CA VAL A 126 -2.94 7.27 7.61
C VAL A 126 -1.44 7.57 7.63
N PRO A 127 -0.98 8.66 7.02
CA PRO A 127 0.39 9.14 7.20
C PRO A 127 0.70 9.37 8.69
N GLN A 128 1.92 9.03 9.12
CA GLN A 128 2.34 9.16 10.51
C GLN A 128 2.16 10.60 11.05
N ALA A 129 2.38 11.60 10.19
CA ALA A 129 2.18 13.02 10.52
C ALA A 129 0.73 13.36 10.91
N ASP A 130 -0.25 12.58 10.46
CA ASP A 130 -1.68 12.80 10.72
C ASP A 130 -2.21 12.03 11.95
N ALA A 131 -1.45 11.08 12.48
CA ALA A 131 -1.86 10.20 13.57
C ALA A 131 -2.42 10.95 14.79
N GLY A 132 -1.72 11.98 15.24
CA GLY A 132 -2.16 12.79 16.39
C GLY A 132 -3.44 13.61 16.13
N ARG A 133 -3.78 13.87 14.86
CA ARG A 133 -5.00 14.59 14.46
C ARG A 133 -6.20 13.66 14.44
N VAL A 134 -6.03 12.41 14.03
CA VAL A 134 -7.11 11.44 13.84
C VAL A 134 -7.93 11.24 15.11
N ALA A 135 -7.30 10.93 16.23
CA ALA A 135 -8.00 10.70 17.50
C ALA A 135 -8.84 11.93 17.95
N ARG A 136 -8.29 13.13 17.75
CA ARG A 136 -8.96 14.38 18.08
C ARG A 136 -10.19 14.62 17.21
N VAL A 137 -10.07 14.37 15.90
CA VAL A 137 -11.13 14.56 14.92
C VAL A 137 -12.26 13.55 15.13
N LEU A 138 -11.93 12.30 15.46
CA LEU A 138 -12.92 11.25 15.60
C LEU A 138 -13.67 11.28 16.94
N LYS A 139 -13.11 11.83 17.99
CA LYS A 139 -13.74 11.87 19.32
C LYS A 139 -15.19 12.39 19.32
N PRO A 140 -15.52 13.57 18.73
CA PRO A 140 -16.90 14.05 18.68
C PRO A 140 -17.79 13.17 17.77
N VAL A 141 -17.25 12.64 16.68
CA VAL A 141 -18.00 11.78 15.76
C VAL A 141 -18.44 10.49 16.43
N LEU A 142 -17.56 9.88 17.24
CA LEU A 142 -17.89 8.66 17.97
C LEU A 142 -19.01 8.89 18.98
N ALA A 143 -19.01 10.02 19.67
CA ALA A 143 -20.12 10.38 20.56
C ALA A 143 -21.45 10.49 19.80
N GLU A 144 -21.44 11.06 18.59
CA GLU A 144 -22.64 11.22 17.75
C GLU A 144 -23.18 9.88 17.20
N ILE A 145 -22.30 8.92 16.87
CA ILE A 145 -22.72 7.63 16.28
C ILE A 145 -23.04 6.54 17.32
N GLY A 146 -23.04 6.90 18.59
CA GLY A 146 -23.44 6.00 19.68
C GLY A 146 -22.28 5.31 20.40
N GLY A 147 -21.05 5.83 20.27
CA GLY A 147 -19.87 5.33 20.97
C GLY A 147 -18.80 4.76 20.05
N GLY A 148 -17.82 4.13 20.66
CA GLY A 148 -16.66 3.55 20.00
C GLY A 148 -15.35 3.99 20.65
N GLN A 149 -14.26 3.35 20.25
CA GLN A 149 -12.91 3.64 20.73
C GLN A 149 -11.95 3.79 19.57
N VAL A 150 -10.94 4.66 19.69
CA VAL A 150 -9.86 4.83 18.72
C VAL A 150 -8.57 4.33 19.34
N ALA A 151 -7.94 3.39 18.71
CA ALA A 151 -6.56 2.96 18.97
C ALA A 151 -5.66 3.34 17.79
N VAL A 152 -4.45 3.79 18.10
CA VAL A 152 -3.46 4.26 17.12
C VAL A 152 -2.19 3.46 17.32
N HIS A 153 -1.67 2.86 16.22
CA HIS A 153 -0.46 2.04 16.19
C HIS A 153 0.51 2.61 15.16
N ASP A 154 1.58 3.21 15.60
CA ASP A 154 2.56 3.94 14.79
C ASP A 154 3.78 3.10 14.37
N ARG A 155 3.99 1.93 14.99
CA ARG A 155 5.11 1.03 14.67
C ARG A 155 4.75 0.01 13.60
N ILE A 156 4.28 0.50 12.46
CA ILE A 156 3.90 -0.35 11.33
C ILE A 156 4.58 0.10 10.04
N ALA A 157 4.68 -0.79 9.08
CA ALA A 157 5.03 -0.50 7.70
C ALA A 157 4.04 -1.19 6.76
N LYS A 158 3.69 -0.52 5.68
CA LYS A 158 2.91 -1.09 4.59
C LYS A 158 3.86 -1.65 3.54
N LEU A 159 3.87 -2.97 3.36
CA LEU A 159 4.56 -3.67 2.28
C LEU A 159 3.58 -3.89 1.12
N SER A 160 3.97 -3.54 -0.09
CA SER A 160 3.14 -3.72 -1.29
C SER A 160 3.89 -4.48 -2.37
N VAL A 161 3.24 -5.49 -2.94
CA VAL A 161 3.68 -6.21 -4.16
C VAL A 161 2.83 -5.71 -5.30
N VAL A 162 3.46 -5.35 -6.42
CA VAL A 162 2.80 -4.72 -7.57
C VAL A 162 3.13 -5.48 -8.85
N GLY A 163 2.14 -5.69 -9.71
CA GLY A 163 2.31 -6.24 -11.04
C GLY A 163 1.00 -6.44 -11.78
N VAL A 164 0.93 -6.01 -13.02
CA VAL A 164 -0.28 -6.14 -13.88
C VAL A 164 -0.64 -7.60 -14.16
N GLY A 165 0.34 -8.52 -14.15
CA GLY A 165 0.10 -9.95 -14.33
C GLY A 165 -0.70 -10.59 -13.20
N MET A 166 -0.86 -9.93 -12.07
CA MET A 166 -1.67 -10.45 -10.96
C MET A 166 -3.15 -10.58 -11.31
N LYS A 167 -3.66 -9.82 -12.28
CA LYS A 167 -5.06 -9.92 -12.76
C LYS A 167 -5.42 -11.31 -13.27
N THR A 168 -4.47 -12.01 -13.86
CA THR A 168 -4.68 -13.29 -14.56
C THR A 168 -4.03 -14.48 -13.87
N HIS A 169 -3.24 -14.26 -12.83
CA HIS A 169 -2.50 -15.32 -12.13
C HIS A 169 -2.97 -15.49 -10.69
N SER A 170 -3.43 -16.68 -10.38
CA SER A 170 -3.74 -17.08 -9.01
C SER A 170 -2.45 -17.39 -8.23
N GLY A 171 -2.53 -17.32 -6.89
CA GLY A 171 -1.44 -17.76 -6.02
C GLY A 171 -0.46 -16.69 -5.56
N VAL A 172 -0.51 -15.46 -6.11
CA VAL A 172 0.40 -14.37 -5.71
C VAL A 172 0.27 -14.05 -4.22
N ALA A 173 -0.96 -13.99 -3.70
CA ALA A 173 -1.19 -13.78 -2.27
C ALA A 173 -0.60 -14.92 -1.43
N ALA A 174 -0.82 -16.18 -1.85
CA ALA A 174 -0.28 -17.35 -1.14
C ALA A 174 1.26 -17.32 -1.10
N THR A 175 1.90 -17.00 -2.21
CA THR A 175 3.38 -16.87 -2.30
C THR A 175 3.89 -15.77 -1.35
N LEU A 176 3.25 -14.59 -1.36
CA LEU A 176 3.63 -13.50 -0.47
C LEU A 176 3.47 -13.90 1.00
N PHE A 177 2.31 -14.45 1.36
CA PHE A 177 2.02 -14.79 2.76
C PHE A 177 2.91 -15.92 3.27
N GLN A 178 3.21 -16.93 2.41
CA GLN A 178 4.15 -17.99 2.76
C GLN A 178 5.56 -17.44 2.99
N ALA A 179 6.05 -16.55 2.12
CA ALA A 179 7.36 -15.94 2.27
C ALA A 179 7.49 -15.13 3.58
N LEU A 180 6.44 -14.43 3.99
CA LEU A 180 6.42 -13.71 5.26
C LEU A 180 6.36 -14.67 6.45
N ALA A 181 5.56 -15.73 6.35
CA ALA A 181 5.46 -16.76 7.38
C ALA A 181 6.82 -17.49 7.59
N ASP A 182 7.49 -17.88 6.52
CA ASP A 182 8.82 -18.51 6.56
C ASP A 182 9.88 -17.59 7.19
N ALA A 183 9.72 -16.28 7.01
CA ALA A 183 10.55 -15.28 7.67
C ALA A 183 10.10 -14.99 9.13
N GLY A 184 9.05 -15.61 9.64
CA GLY A 184 8.50 -15.36 10.98
C GLY A 184 7.93 -13.94 11.12
N ILE A 185 7.37 -13.36 10.04
CA ILE A 185 6.78 -12.01 10.02
C ILE A 185 5.25 -12.13 10.03
N ASN A 186 4.63 -11.59 11.06
CA ASN A 186 3.18 -11.55 11.16
C ASN A 186 2.57 -10.47 10.25
N ILE A 187 1.35 -10.72 9.77
CA ILE A 187 0.55 -9.78 8.95
C ILE A 187 -0.59 -9.26 9.81
N ASP A 188 -0.66 -7.94 9.96
CA ASP A 188 -1.67 -7.25 10.76
C ASP A 188 -2.92 -6.84 9.97
N LEU A 189 -2.74 -6.53 8.69
CA LEU A 189 -3.80 -6.05 7.81
C LEU A 189 -3.48 -6.44 6.38
N ILE A 190 -4.48 -6.77 5.59
CA ILE A 190 -4.36 -7.13 4.18
C ILE A 190 -5.34 -6.28 3.38
N SER A 191 -4.88 -5.76 2.25
CA SER A 191 -5.72 -5.11 1.24
C SER A 191 -5.23 -5.48 -0.15
N THR A 192 -6.15 -5.70 -1.07
CA THR A 192 -5.83 -6.12 -2.43
C THR A 192 -6.55 -5.26 -3.46
N SER A 193 -5.90 -5.05 -4.59
CA SER A 193 -6.50 -4.54 -5.82
C SER A 193 -6.18 -5.49 -6.98
N GLU A 194 -6.55 -5.13 -8.20
CA GLU A 194 -6.26 -5.96 -9.38
C GLU A 194 -4.76 -6.16 -9.64
N ILE A 195 -3.94 -5.19 -9.29
CA ILE A 195 -2.49 -5.17 -9.61
C ILE A 195 -1.61 -4.96 -8.38
N LYS A 196 -2.19 -5.00 -7.17
CA LYS A 196 -1.45 -4.78 -5.93
C LYS A 196 -2.00 -5.63 -4.77
N ILE A 197 -1.11 -6.20 -3.99
CA ILE A 197 -1.40 -6.75 -2.66
C ILE A 197 -0.58 -5.97 -1.65
N SER A 198 -1.25 -5.39 -0.68
CA SER A 198 -0.60 -4.67 0.42
C SER A 198 -0.86 -5.39 1.74
N VAL A 199 0.17 -5.48 2.56
CA VAL A 199 0.08 -6.01 3.92
C VAL A 199 0.72 -5.02 4.90
N VAL A 200 0.18 -4.96 6.10
CA VAL A 200 0.80 -4.24 7.20
C VAL A 200 1.61 -5.22 8.05
N VAL A 201 2.83 -4.85 8.33
CA VAL A 201 3.78 -5.61 9.16
C VAL A 201 4.39 -4.70 10.21
N ASP A 202 5.09 -5.28 11.21
CA ASP A 202 5.86 -4.51 12.19
C ASP A 202 6.96 -3.68 11.49
N LEU A 203 7.14 -2.44 11.93
CA LEU A 203 8.09 -1.49 11.35
C LEU A 203 9.53 -2.02 11.38
N ASP A 204 9.92 -2.69 12.46
CA ASP A 204 11.28 -3.21 12.63
C ASP A 204 11.57 -4.37 11.67
N ARG A 205 10.53 -5.07 11.20
CA ARG A 205 10.63 -6.18 10.27
C ARG A 205 10.45 -5.77 8.81
N ALA A 206 10.18 -4.49 8.51
CA ALA A 206 9.85 -3.99 7.17
C ALA A 206 10.92 -4.33 6.11
N ASP A 207 12.21 -4.12 6.41
CA ASP A 207 13.28 -4.39 5.46
C ASP A 207 13.50 -5.89 5.21
N GLU A 208 13.25 -6.71 6.20
CA GLU A 208 13.27 -8.16 6.06
C GLU A 208 12.07 -8.65 5.23
N ALA A 209 10.89 -8.11 5.46
CA ALA A 209 9.70 -8.40 4.68
C ALA A 209 9.89 -8.06 3.19
N VAL A 210 10.54 -6.91 2.88
CA VAL A 210 10.90 -6.55 1.50
C VAL A 210 11.84 -7.59 0.89
N ARG A 211 12.86 -8.04 1.61
CA ARG A 211 13.80 -9.06 1.10
C ARG A 211 13.12 -10.41 0.88
N ALA A 212 12.28 -10.85 1.81
CA ALA A 212 11.55 -12.11 1.69
C ALA A 212 10.61 -12.08 0.47
N ALA A 213 9.81 -11.03 0.32
CA ALA A 213 8.92 -10.87 -0.83
C ALA A 213 9.71 -10.78 -2.16
N HIS A 214 10.80 -10.01 -2.23
CA HIS A 214 11.64 -9.87 -3.42
C HIS A 214 12.23 -11.23 -3.87
N ALA A 215 12.71 -12.02 -2.91
CA ALA A 215 13.26 -13.36 -3.19
C ALA A 215 12.18 -14.34 -3.64
N ALA A 216 11.01 -14.34 -2.99
CA ALA A 216 9.90 -15.25 -3.31
C ALA A 216 9.36 -15.06 -4.74
N PHE A 217 9.38 -13.82 -5.25
CA PHE A 217 8.98 -13.52 -6.62
C PHE A 217 10.17 -13.50 -7.61
N ALA A 218 11.36 -13.93 -7.18
CA ALA A 218 12.57 -14.03 -8.03
C ALA A 218 12.88 -12.72 -8.80
N LEU A 219 12.66 -11.56 -8.19
CA LEU A 219 12.82 -10.26 -8.84
C LEU A 219 14.28 -9.88 -9.15
N ASP A 220 15.21 -10.68 -8.72
CA ASP A 220 16.63 -10.62 -9.11
C ASP A 220 16.90 -11.30 -10.45
N LYS A 221 15.95 -12.12 -10.95
CA LYS A 221 16.09 -12.90 -12.20
C LYS A 221 15.19 -12.38 -13.33
N ALA A 222 14.18 -11.58 -12.99
CA ALA A 222 13.17 -11.05 -13.92
C ALA A 222 13.71 -9.93 -14.82
#